data_03fef30776842925d5f5925dec5db7f0
#
_entry.id   03fef30776842925d5f5925dec5db7f0
#
_cell.length_a   1.000
_cell.length_b   1.000
_cell.length_c   1.000
_cell.angle_alpha   90.00
_cell.angle_beta   90.00
_cell.angle_gamma   90.00
#
_symmetry.space_group_name_H-M   'P 1'
#
loop_
_entity.id
_entity.type
_entity.pdbx_description
1 polymer ?
#
loop_
_entity_poly.entity_id
_entity_poly.type
_entity_poly.pdbx_seq_one_letter_code
_entity_poly.pdbx_strand_id
1 'polypeptide(L)'
;KLKYKSIFPNQLAEKYGIDFFKVVVKTPLGEIEGKVFSPTQVLTMVKNTVKMYCNSADDNIEKHHAAIVDMGHTTIIQGLSELVNLVLKYAKMHWKDVINHKSETPLTHDAYLKLYSMSDCKLNVDFLMVDEAQDVNPCILKIIERQECQKILVGDDFQSIYQWRGAVNAMELFTYERLYLTKTFRFGEQMSALANTILSY
;
A
#
# COMPACT_ATOMS: atom_id res chain seq x y z
N LYS A 1 -16.68 9.35 19.92
CA LYS A 1 -15.85 10.49 19.47
C LYS A 1 -14.45 9.96 19.24
N LEU A 2 -14.06 9.72 17.97
CA LEU A 2 -12.68 9.44 17.57
C LEU A 2 -11.87 10.70 17.90
N LYS A 3 -11.08 10.66 18.95
CA LYS A 3 -10.09 11.70 19.23
C LYS A 3 -8.91 11.44 18.33
N TYR A 4 -8.80 12.17 17.24
CA TYR A 4 -7.57 12.27 16.43
C TYR A 4 -6.53 13.08 17.24
N LYS A 5 -5.85 12.45 18.17
CA LYS A 5 -4.61 12.98 18.71
C LYS A 5 -3.50 12.55 17.77
N SER A 6 -2.92 13.48 17.03
CA SER A 6 -1.70 13.23 16.29
C SER A 6 -0.55 13.05 17.28
N ILE A 7 -0.04 11.84 17.42
CA ILE A 7 1.19 11.58 18.16
C ILE A 7 2.36 12.07 17.30
N PHE A 8 3.20 12.94 17.87
CA PHE A 8 4.40 13.38 17.15
C PHE A 8 5.34 12.21 16.86
N PRO A 9 6.01 12.18 15.67
CA PRO A 9 6.89 11.09 15.30
C PRO A 9 7.97 10.77 16.34
N ASN A 10 8.57 11.77 16.96
CA ASN A 10 9.58 11.57 18.00
C ASN A 10 9.02 10.83 19.23
N GLN A 11 7.83 11.20 19.70
CA GLN A 11 7.18 10.55 20.83
C GLN A 11 6.83 9.09 20.53
N LEU A 12 6.46 8.79 19.29
CA LEU A 12 6.14 7.43 18.90
C LEU A 12 7.42 6.57 18.74
N ALA A 13 8.51 7.14 18.23
CA ALA A 13 9.79 6.47 18.16
C ALA A 13 10.33 6.14 19.57
N GLU A 14 10.22 7.09 20.49
CA GLU A 14 10.58 6.92 21.90
C GLU A 14 9.70 5.85 22.58
N LYS A 15 8.39 5.88 22.38
CA LYS A 15 7.45 4.87 22.89
C LYS A 15 7.84 3.46 22.48
N TYR A 16 8.37 3.27 21.27
CA TYR A 16 8.81 1.96 20.77
C TYR A 16 10.25 1.63 21.12
N GLY A 17 11.02 2.57 21.69
CA GLY A 17 12.45 2.39 21.97
C GLY A 17 13.25 2.24 20.67
N ILE A 18 12.91 3.05 19.64
CA ILE A 18 13.63 3.04 18.36
C ILE A 18 14.87 3.90 18.51
N ASP A 19 16.04 3.31 18.33
CA ASP A 19 17.35 3.98 18.35
C ASP A 19 17.88 4.27 16.95
N PHE A 20 19.03 4.95 16.90
CA PHE A 20 19.80 5.14 15.69
C PHE A 20 20.28 3.80 15.14
N PHE A 21 20.22 3.65 13.81
CA PHE A 21 20.67 2.43 13.15
C PHE A 21 21.72 2.72 12.09
N LYS A 22 22.88 2.04 12.17
CA LYS A 22 24.00 2.22 11.25
C LYS A 22 24.05 1.12 10.20
N VAL A 23 24.23 1.53 8.94
CA VAL A 23 24.49 0.65 7.81
C VAL A 23 25.75 1.08 7.07
N VAL A 24 26.29 0.21 6.22
CA VAL A 24 27.34 0.58 5.28
C VAL A 24 26.74 0.64 3.88
N VAL A 25 27.00 1.70 3.17
CA VAL A 25 26.46 1.98 1.84
C VAL A 25 27.57 2.14 0.82
N LYS A 26 27.25 1.85 -0.45
CA LYS A 26 28.09 2.17 -1.60
C LYS A 26 27.40 3.29 -2.40
N THR A 27 28.10 4.39 -2.57
CA THR A 27 27.61 5.54 -3.34
C THR A 27 27.64 5.26 -4.85
N PRO A 28 26.97 6.06 -5.69
CA PRO A 28 27.05 5.95 -7.16
C PRO A 28 28.47 6.12 -7.69
N LEU A 29 29.33 6.85 -6.99
CA LEU A 29 30.74 7.03 -7.33
C LEU A 29 31.65 5.86 -6.89
N GLY A 30 31.06 4.84 -6.25
CA GLY A 30 31.77 3.65 -5.79
C GLY A 30 32.40 3.78 -4.40
N GLU A 31 32.25 4.90 -3.71
CA GLU A 31 32.77 5.13 -2.37
C GLU A 31 31.95 4.32 -1.34
N ILE A 32 32.62 3.84 -0.29
CA ILE A 32 32.01 3.08 0.80
C ILE A 32 31.98 3.96 2.05
N GLU A 33 30.79 4.20 2.59
CA GLU A 33 30.60 5.04 3.78
C GLU A 33 29.61 4.43 4.78
N GLY A 34 29.73 4.88 6.03
CA GLY A 34 28.75 4.56 7.07
C GLY A 34 27.59 5.53 7.05
N LYS A 35 26.36 5.03 6.94
CA LYS A 35 25.14 5.84 7.04
C LYS A 35 24.38 5.50 8.31
N VAL A 36 23.90 6.53 9.00
CA VAL A 36 23.13 6.40 10.25
C VAL A 36 21.70 6.85 10.01
N PHE A 37 20.73 5.98 10.24
CA PHE A 37 19.31 6.34 10.25
C PHE A 37 18.90 6.83 11.63
N SER A 38 18.25 7.96 11.70
CA SER A 38 17.65 8.49 12.93
C SER A 38 16.42 7.66 13.35
N PRO A 39 16.00 7.72 14.62
CA PRO A 39 14.78 7.05 15.09
C PRO A 39 13.54 7.38 14.28
N THR A 40 13.40 8.64 13.84
CA THR A 40 12.26 9.08 13.01
C THR A 40 12.30 8.53 11.59
N GLN A 41 13.47 8.35 11.00
CA GLN A 41 13.63 7.69 9.70
C GLN A 41 13.29 6.21 9.80
N VAL A 42 13.75 5.52 10.84
CA VAL A 42 13.36 4.12 11.10
C VAL A 42 11.85 4.02 11.32
N LEU A 43 11.25 4.93 12.10
CA LEU A 43 9.80 4.96 12.30
C LEU A 43 9.03 5.18 10.99
N THR A 44 9.57 5.99 10.07
CA THR A 44 8.97 6.18 8.74
C THR A 44 8.97 4.87 7.96
N MET A 45 10.06 4.12 7.97
CA MET A 45 10.14 2.78 7.38
C MET A 45 9.09 1.84 8.01
N VAL A 46 8.96 1.87 9.34
CA VAL A 46 7.96 1.08 10.09
C VAL A 46 6.53 1.40 9.64
N LYS A 47 6.18 2.68 9.56
CA LYS A 47 4.84 3.11 9.13
C LYS A 47 4.56 2.72 7.66
N ASN A 48 5.54 2.91 6.78
CA ASN A 48 5.41 2.52 5.38
C ASN A 48 5.29 0.99 5.24
N THR A 49 6.01 0.22 6.04
CA THR A 49 5.88 -1.26 6.09
C THR A 49 4.47 -1.68 6.50
N VAL A 50 3.89 -1.05 7.53
CA VAL A 50 2.50 -1.32 7.93
C VAL A 50 1.52 -0.91 6.83
N LYS A 51 1.77 0.20 6.13
CA LYS A 51 0.96 0.63 4.99
C LYS A 51 1.02 -0.39 3.85
N MET A 52 2.21 -0.89 3.48
CA MET A 52 2.36 -1.95 2.47
C MET A 52 1.58 -3.21 2.86
N TYR A 53 1.71 -3.65 4.11
CA TYR A 53 0.93 -4.76 4.65
C TYR A 53 -0.59 -4.52 4.57
N CYS A 54 -1.06 -3.34 4.93
CA CYS A 54 -2.50 -3.02 4.86
C CYS A 54 -3.06 -3.09 3.45
N ASN A 55 -2.25 -2.82 2.42
CA ASN A 55 -2.65 -2.88 1.02
C ASN A 55 -2.46 -4.28 0.39
N SER A 56 -1.81 -5.23 1.08
CA SER A 56 -1.61 -6.61 0.61
C SER A 56 -2.80 -7.52 0.94
N ALA A 57 -2.86 -8.70 0.32
CA ALA A 57 -3.81 -9.76 0.67
C ALA A 57 -3.36 -10.61 1.87
N ASP A 58 -2.13 -10.44 2.36
CA ASP A 58 -1.51 -11.30 3.36
C ASP A 58 -2.13 -11.12 4.74
N ASP A 59 -2.15 -12.19 5.53
CA ASP A 59 -2.69 -12.15 6.89
C ASP A 59 -1.66 -11.71 7.94
N ASN A 60 -0.36 -11.71 7.58
CA ASN A 60 0.74 -11.34 8.47
C ASN A 60 1.71 -10.36 7.80
N ILE A 61 2.42 -9.59 8.63
CA ILE A 61 3.54 -8.75 8.15
C ILE A 61 4.74 -9.64 7.85
N GLU A 62 5.15 -9.68 6.58
CA GLU A 62 6.25 -10.49 6.04
C GLU A 62 7.39 -9.61 5.49
N LYS A 63 8.52 -10.25 5.12
CA LYS A 63 9.72 -9.53 4.64
C LYS A 63 9.48 -8.66 3.41
N HIS A 64 8.64 -9.11 2.49
CA HIS A 64 8.33 -8.35 1.25
C HIS A 64 7.55 -7.06 1.49
N HIS A 65 6.95 -6.89 2.68
CA HIS A 65 6.34 -5.62 3.09
C HIS A 65 7.36 -4.58 3.56
N ALA A 66 8.62 -4.98 3.82
CA ALA A 66 9.62 -4.09 4.41
C ALA A 66 9.93 -2.90 3.48
N ALA A 67 9.42 -1.74 3.83
CA ALA A 67 9.61 -0.49 3.10
C ALA A 67 10.88 0.22 3.61
N ILE A 68 12.03 -0.19 3.12
CA ILE A 68 13.29 0.51 3.40
C ILE A 68 13.33 1.80 2.58
N VAL A 69 13.79 2.88 3.19
CA VAL A 69 13.88 4.19 2.52
C VAL A 69 14.70 4.05 1.25
N ASP A 70 14.12 4.53 0.14
CA ASP A 70 14.86 4.68 -1.11
C ASP A 70 15.97 5.72 -0.92
N MET A 71 17.19 5.31 -1.20
CA MET A 71 18.38 6.15 -1.13
C MET A 71 18.87 6.56 -2.54
N GLY A 72 18.01 6.49 -3.54
CA GLY A 72 18.36 6.70 -4.95
C GLY A 72 19.32 5.61 -5.43
N HIS A 73 20.43 6.02 -6.04
CA HIS A 73 21.44 5.09 -6.57
C HIS A 73 22.42 4.54 -5.50
N THR A 74 22.20 4.85 -4.22
CA THR A 74 23.04 4.35 -3.11
C THR A 74 22.57 2.98 -2.66
N THR A 75 23.48 2.01 -2.60
CA THR A 75 23.16 0.62 -2.24
C THR A 75 23.65 0.31 -0.83
N ILE A 76 22.80 -0.28 0.00
CA ILE A 76 23.23 -0.81 1.30
C ILE A 76 23.97 -2.14 1.06
N ILE A 77 25.26 -2.19 1.43
CA ILE A 77 26.11 -3.37 1.24
C ILE A 77 26.30 -4.15 2.54
N GLN A 78 26.07 -3.54 3.70
CA GLN A 78 26.12 -4.20 5.00
C GLN A 78 25.07 -3.65 5.95
N GLY A 79 24.44 -4.51 6.75
CA GLY A 79 23.42 -4.15 7.73
C GLY A 79 21.98 -4.11 7.17
N LEU A 80 21.77 -4.45 5.90
CA LEU A 80 20.42 -4.45 5.30
C LEU A 80 19.51 -5.50 5.95
N SER A 81 20.00 -6.71 6.16
CA SER A 81 19.21 -7.79 6.77
C SER A 81 18.79 -7.45 8.20
N GLU A 82 19.70 -6.89 8.96
CA GLU A 82 19.47 -6.43 10.34
C GLU A 82 18.49 -5.27 10.37
N LEU A 83 18.61 -4.31 9.45
CA LEU A 83 17.66 -3.21 9.30
C LEU A 83 16.26 -3.71 8.95
N VAL A 84 16.14 -4.61 7.99
CA VAL A 84 14.86 -5.24 7.60
C VAL A 84 14.22 -5.93 8.80
N ASN A 85 14.98 -6.75 9.54
CA ASN A 85 14.46 -7.46 10.72
C ASN A 85 14.03 -6.49 11.82
N LEU A 86 14.78 -5.41 12.03
CA LEU A 86 14.43 -4.34 12.98
C LEU A 86 13.12 -3.65 12.58
N VAL A 87 13.00 -3.24 11.32
CA VAL A 87 11.79 -2.59 10.79
C VAL A 87 10.58 -3.51 10.92
N LEU A 88 10.72 -4.80 10.59
CA LEU A 88 9.63 -5.78 10.72
C LEU A 88 9.22 -5.99 12.19
N LYS A 89 10.17 -6.05 13.11
CA LYS A 89 9.89 -6.13 14.56
C LYS A 89 9.02 -4.95 15.00
N TYR A 90 9.43 -3.73 14.67
CA TYR A 90 8.67 -2.52 15.04
C TYR A 90 7.37 -2.36 14.26
N ALA A 91 7.31 -2.82 13.01
CA ALA A 91 6.07 -2.82 12.23
C ALA A 91 5.00 -3.71 12.87
N LYS A 92 5.38 -4.90 13.34
CA LYS A 92 4.47 -5.79 14.09
C LYS A 92 4.00 -5.16 15.41
N MET A 93 4.87 -4.44 16.10
CA MET A 93 4.51 -3.68 17.32
C MET A 93 3.56 -2.54 16.98
N HIS A 94 3.88 -1.76 15.95
CA HIS A 94 3.05 -0.64 15.50
C HIS A 94 1.68 -1.11 15.04
N TRP A 95 1.58 -2.20 14.27
CA TRP A 95 0.31 -2.79 13.87
C TRP A 95 -0.56 -3.17 15.07
N LYS A 96 0.01 -3.87 16.08
CA LYS A 96 -0.70 -4.20 17.32
C LYS A 96 -1.22 -2.96 18.05
N ASP A 97 -0.46 -1.88 18.02
CA ASP A 97 -0.82 -0.62 18.65
C ASP A 97 -1.93 0.10 17.88
N VAL A 98 -1.86 0.12 16.54
CA VAL A 98 -2.89 0.70 15.65
C VAL A 98 -4.26 0.02 15.82
N ILE A 99 -4.29 -1.31 15.94
CA ILE A 99 -5.55 -2.06 16.11
C ILE A 99 -6.05 -2.13 17.55
N ASN A 100 -5.26 -1.66 18.50
CA ASN A 100 -5.66 -1.63 19.91
C ASN A 100 -6.55 -0.41 20.19
N HIS A 101 -7.83 -0.65 20.43
CA HIS A 101 -8.82 0.42 20.74
C HIS A 101 -8.49 1.27 21.97
N LYS A 102 -7.59 0.80 22.85
CA LYS A 102 -7.11 1.53 24.03
C LYS A 102 -5.89 2.39 23.72
N SER A 103 -5.26 2.21 22.56
CA SER A 103 -4.10 2.98 22.15
C SER A 103 -4.50 4.39 21.71
N GLU A 104 -3.58 5.33 21.87
CA GLU A 104 -3.70 6.68 21.30
C GLU A 104 -3.26 6.72 19.82
N THR A 105 -2.69 5.63 19.29
CA THR A 105 -2.25 5.53 17.90
C THR A 105 -3.47 5.53 16.98
N PRO A 106 -3.56 6.45 15.99
CA PRO A 106 -4.73 6.55 15.14
C PRO A 106 -4.91 5.31 14.26
N LEU A 107 -6.14 4.83 14.15
CA LEU A 107 -6.54 3.83 13.17
C LEU A 107 -6.67 4.53 11.80
N THR A 108 -5.86 4.12 10.83
CA THR A 108 -5.89 4.67 9.46
C THR A 108 -6.98 4.02 8.61
N HIS A 109 -7.34 4.65 7.48
CA HIS A 109 -8.29 4.07 6.51
C HIS A 109 -7.81 2.71 6.01
N ASP A 110 -6.53 2.58 5.64
CA ASP A 110 -5.94 1.33 5.18
C ASP A 110 -6.01 0.24 6.26
N ALA A 111 -5.82 0.62 7.54
CA ALA A 111 -5.84 -0.34 8.64
C ALA A 111 -7.25 -0.90 8.92
N TYR A 112 -8.30 -0.10 8.88
CA TYR A 112 -9.66 -0.67 9.07
C TYR A 112 -10.11 -1.50 7.86
N LEU A 113 -9.72 -1.13 6.63
CA LEU A 113 -9.96 -1.97 5.45
C LEU A 113 -9.25 -3.31 5.59
N LYS A 114 -8.00 -3.30 6.06
CA LYS A 114 -7.24 -4.52 6.35
C LYS A 114 -7.94 -5.40 7.39
N LEU A 115 -8.39 -4.83 8.49
CA LEU A 115 -9.16 -5.57 9.51
C LEU A 115 -10.44 -6.17 8.92
N TYR A 116 -11.14 -5.42 8.05
CA TYR A 116 -12.32 -5.92 7.37
C TYR A 116 -11.97 -7.07 6.41
N SER A 117 -10.89 -6.96 5.65
CA SER A 117 -10.43 -8.04 4.75
C SER A 117 -10.02 -9.31 5.48
N MET A 118 -9.59 -9.21 6.74
CA MET A 118 -9.22 -10.35 7.60
C MET A 118 -10.44 -10.98 8.31
N SER A 119 -11.57 -10.28 8.37
CA SER A 119 -12.82 -10.81 8.93
C SER A 119 -13.59 -11.60 7.88
N ASP A 120 -14.45 -12.53 8.33
CA ASP A 120 -15.35 -13.29 7.45
C ASP A 120 -16.63 -12.53 7.09
N CYS A 121 -16.57 -11.18 7.14
CA CYS A 121 -17.71 -10.33 6.91
C CYS A 121 -18.13 -10.38 5.44
N LYS A 122 -19.37 -10.77 5.18
CA LYS A 122 -20.01 -10.72 3.87
C LYS A 122 -20.93 -9.50 3.81
N LEU A 123 -20.95 -8.86 2.65
CA LEU A 123 -21.90 -7.78 2.38
C LEU A 123 -23.27 -8.44 2.07
N ASN A 124 -24.31 -7.98 2.72
CA ASN A 124 -25.68 -8.41 2.40
C ASN A 124 -26.26 -7.51 1.32
N VAL A 125 -25.82 -7.74 0.07
CA VAL A 125 -26.20 -6.96 -1.12
C VAL A 125 -26.47 -7.89 -2.29
N ASP A 126 -27.36 -7.46 -3.20
CA ASP A 126 -27.69 -8.25 -4.39
C ASP A 126 -26.59 -8.17 -5.45
N PHE A 127 -25.91 -7.02 -5.53
CA PHE A 127 -24.77 -6.81 -6.42
C PHE A 127 -23.75 -5.86 -5.82
N LEU A 128 -22.51 -5.98 -6.26
CA LEU A 128 -21.36 -5.14 -5.88
C LEU A 128 -20.82 -4.46 -7.13
N MET A 129 -20.82 -3.13 -7.12
CA MET A 129 -20.17 -2.33 -8.16
C MET A 129 -18.81 -1.87 -7.68
N VAL A 130 -17.78 -2.05 -8.50
CA VAL A 130 -16.41 -1.61 -8.26
C VAL A 130 -16.01 -0.66 -9.37
N ASP A 131 -15.85 0.60 -9.02
CA ASP A 131 -15.35 1.64 -9.92
C ASP A 131 -13.82 1.73 -9.82
N GLU A 132 -13.16 2.21 -10.88
CA GLU A 132 -11.70 2.26 -11.00
C GLU A 132 -11.03 0.89 -10.75
N ALA A 133 -11.64 -0.17 -11.28
CA ALA A 133 -11.24 -1.55 -11.01
C ALA A 133 -9.83 -1.90 -11.49
N GLN A 134 -9.20 -1.08 -12.34
CA GLN A 134 -7.79 -1.20 -12.76
C GLN A 134 -6.79 -0.82 -11.66
N ASP A 135 -7.23 -0.08 -10.61
CA ASP A 135 -6.36 0.43 -9.54
C ASP A 135 -6.69 -0.15 -8.16
N VAL A 136 -7.32 -1.31 -8.12
CA VAL A 136 -7.67 -2.01 -6.87
C VAL A 136 -6.41 -2.58 -6.22
N ASN A 137 -6.23 -2.39 -4.91
CA ASN A 137 -5.15 -3.07 -4.20
C ASN A 137 -5.54 -4.51 -3.80
N PRO A 138 -4.56 -5.41 -3.53
CA PRO A 138 -4.84 -6.81 -3.18
C PRO A 138 -5.71 -6.99 -1.93
N CYS A 139 -5.68 -6.05 -0.98
CA CYS A 139 -6.55 -6.08 0.20
C CYS A 139 -8.03 -5.91 -0.19
N ILE A 140 -8.34 -4.95 -1.05
CA ILE A 140 -9.70 -4.72 -1.56
C ILE A 140 -10.12 -5.87 -2.48
N LEU A 141 -9.22 -6.37 -3.33
CA LEU A 141 -9.48 -7.52 -4.18
C LEU A 141 -9.93 -8.73 -3.34
N LYS A 142 -9.23 -9.05 -2.25
CA LYS A 142 -9.60 -10.12 -1.30
C LYS A 142 -11.02 -9.94 -0.73
N ILE A 143 -11.44 -8.68 -0.49
CA ILE A 143 -12.80 -8.37 -0.05
C ILE A 143 -13.81 -8.64 -1.17
N ILE A 144 -13.52 -8.20 -2.40
CA ILE A 144 -14.39 -8.38 -3.57
C ILE A 144 -14.57 -9.86 -3.89
N GLU A 145 -13.47 -10.64 -3.93
CA GLU A 145 -13.49 -12.08 -4.23
C GLU A 145 -14.39 -12.86 -3.28
N ARG A 146 -14.37 -12.52 -2.00
CA ARG A 146 -15.15 -13.18 -0.96
C ARG A 146 -16.66 -13.00 -1.08
N GLN A 147 -17.11 -11.95 -1.80
CA GLN A 147 -18.56 -11.71 -1.94
C GLN A 147 -19.19 -12.72 -2.89
N GLU A 148 -20.36 -13.25 -2.53
CA GLU A 148 -21.11 -14.24 -3.33
C GLU A 148 -22.16 -13.60 -4.26
N CYS A 149 -22.34 -12.26 -4.16
CA CYS A 149 -23.26 -11.51 -5.00
C CYS A 149 -22.72 -11.29 -6.42
N GLN A 150 -23.60 -10.83 -7.33
CA GLN A 150 -23.19 -10.37 -8.66
C GLN A 150 -22.16 -9.24 -8.54
N LYS A 151 -21.12 -9.28 -9.36
CA LYS A 151 -20.08 -8.24 -9.40
C LYS A 151 -20.07 -7.52 -10.72
N ILE A 152 -20.00 -6.20 -10.68
CA ILE A 152 -19.88 -5.32 -11.84
C ILE A 152 -18.62 -4.50 -11.65
N LEU A 153 -17.61 -4.76 -12.49
CA LEU A 153 -16.35 -4.04 -12.46
C LEU A 153 -16.37 -2.99 -13.57
N VAL A 154 -16.03 -1.77 -13.23
CA VAL A 154 -15.93 -0.64 -14.16
C VAL A 154 -14.52 -0.07 -14.04
N GLY A 155 -13.87 0.17 -15.17
CA GLY A 155 -12.53 0.70 -15.19
C GLY A 155 -11.99 0.89 -16.61
N ASP A 156 -10.77 1.40 -16.69
CA ASP A 156 -10.06 1.65 -17.94
C ASP A 156 -8.61 1.17 -17.81
N ASP A 157 -8.24 0.14 -18.56
CA ASP A 157 -6.91 -0.47 -18.53
C ASP A 157 -5.80 0.55 -18.81
N PHE A 158 -6.07 1.56 -19.66
CA PHE A 158 -5.11 2.61 -19.99
C PHE A 158 -4.93 3.67 -18.88
N GLN A 159 -5.82 3.70 -17.87
CA GLN A 159 -5.73 4.58 -16.71
C GLN A 159 -5.08 3.91 -15.50
N SER A 160 -4.53 2.70 -15.62
CA SER A 160 -3.83 2.00 -14.54
C SER A 160 -2.49 2.67 -14.23
N ILE A 161 -2.48 3.61 -13.28
CA ILE A 161 -1.32 4.43 -12.92
C ILE A 161 -0.77 4.14 -11.51
N TYR A 162 -1.41 3.27 -10.74
CA TYR A 162 -1.04 2.96 -9.35
C TYR A 162 -0.40 1.59 -9.16
N GLN A 163 0.03 0.91 -10.23
CA GLN A 163 0.73 -0.38 -10.16
C GLN A 163 1.98 -0.30 -9.28
N TRP A 164 2.72 0.82 -9.30
CA TRP A 164 3.87 1.06 -8.44
C TRP A 164 3.54 1.12 -6.94
N ARG A 165 2.26 1.25 -6.57
CA ARG A 165 1.75 1.15 -5.20
C ARG A 165 1.21 -0.25 -4.87
N GLY A 166 1.40 -1.23 -5.75
CA GLY A 166 0.87 -2.57 -5.61
C GLY A 166 -0.60 -2.70 -6.02
N ALA A 167 -1.15 -1.74 -6.80
CA ALA A 167 -2.46 -1.90 -7.42
C ALA A 167 -2.40 -3.04 -8.45
N VAL A 168 -3.50 -3.78 -8.53
CA VAL A 168 -3.73 -4.85 -9.49
C VAL A 168 -4.95 -4.52 -10.33
N ASN A 169 -4.92 -4.89 -11.61
CA ASN A 169 -6.08 -4.73 -12.48
C ASN A 169 -7.09 -5.85 -12.20
N ALA A 170 -8.11 -5.54 -11.39
CA ALA A 170 -9.14 -6.52 -11.05
C ALA A 170 -9.92 -7.01 -12.28
N MET A 171 -10.04 -6.20 -13.35
CA MET A 171 -10.73 -6.59 -14.57
C MET A 171 -10.06 -7.73 -15.33
N GLU A 172 -8.73 -7.89 -15.17
CA GLU A 172 -7.98 -9.00 -15.79
C GLU A 172 -8.07 -10.30 -14.97
N LEU A 173 -8.33 -10.19 -13.67
CA LEU A 173 -8.34 -11.35 -12.76
C LEU A 173 -9.65 -12.13 -12.77
N PHE A 174 -10.74 -11.48 -13.21
CA PHE A 174 -12.05 -12.12 -13.28
C PHE A 174 -12.44 -12.43 -14.72
N THR A 175 -12.99 -13.62 -14.96
CA THR A 175 -13.52 -14.00 -16.28
C THR A 175 -15.01 -13.65 -16.33
N TYR A 176 -15.32 -12.45 -16.80
CA TYR A 176 -16.67 -11.94 -16.96
C TYR A 176 -16.96 -11.55 -18.42
N GLU A 177 -18.25 -11.41 -18.75
CA GLU A 177 -18.66 -10.74 -19.98
C GLU A 177 -18.17 -9.29 -19.94
N ARG A 178 -17.51 -8.85 -21.04
CA ARG A 178 -16.97 -7.49 -21.17
C ARG A 178 -17.89 -6.66 -22.04
N LEU A 179 -18.31 -5.52 -21.53
CA LEU A 179 -19.05 -4.50 -22.23
C LEU A 179 -18.18 -3.24 -22.35
N TYR A 180 -18.19 -2.61 -23.52
CA TYR A 180 -17.35 -1.46 -23.80
C TYR A 180 -18.16 -0.17 -23.87
N LEU A 181 -17.72 0.87 -23.16
CA LEU A 181 -18.23 2.23 -23.27
C LEU A 181 -17.42 2.95 -24.35
N THR A 182 -17.98 3.08 -25.55
CA THR A 182 -17.26 3.58 -26.73
C THR A 182 -17.46 5.08 -26.99
N LYS A 183 -18.30 5.76 -26.19
CA LYS A 183 -18.59 7.19 -26.34
C LYS A 183 -18.17 7.96 -25.11
N THR A 184 -17.30 8.96 -25.30
CA THR A 184 -16.97 9.92 -24.26
C THR A 184 -17.87 11.14 -24.29
N PHE A 185 -18.16 11.72 -23.10
CA PHE A 185 -18.86 12.98 -22.92
C PHE A 185 -17.98 14.05 -22.27
N ARG A 186 -16.71 13.75 -22.01
CA ARG A 186 -15.77 14.67 -21.34
C ARG A 186 -15.09 15.63 -22.31
N PHE A 187 -14.96 15.24 -23.59
CA PHE A 187 -14.28 16.03 -24.61
C PHE A 187 -14.79 15.67 -26.02
N GLY A 188 -14.51 16.55 -26.99
CA GLY A 188 -15.02 16.41 -28.36
C GLY A 188 -14.26 15.38 -29.21
N GLU A 189 -14.78 15.12 -30.43
CA GLU A 189 -14.27 14.09 -31.34
C GLU A 189 -12.82 14.26 -31.74
N GLN A 190 -12.33 15.49 -31.93
CA GLN A 190 -10.93 15.74 -32.31
C GLN A 190 -9.95 15.30 -31.21
N MET A 191 -10.30 15.56 -29.93
CA MET A 191 -9.49 15.13 -28.80
C MET A 191 -9.56 13.62 -28.61
N SER A 192 -10.73 13.00 -28.85
CA SER A 192 -10.89 11.54 -28.83
C SER A 192 -10.03 10.89 -29.90
N ALA A 193 -9.99 11.42 -31.13
CA ALA A 193 -9.19 10.91 -32.21
C ALA A 193 -7.68 10.97 -31.88
N LEU A 194 -7.23 12.09 -31.29
CA LEU A 194 -5.84 12.23 -30.86
C LEU A 194 -5.48 11.22 -29.76
N ALA A 195 -6.33 11.09 -28.75
CA ALA A 195 -6.12 10.12 -27.67
C ALA A 195 -6.05 8.69 -28.21
N ASN A 196 -6.97 8.28 -29.07
CA ASN A 196 -6.96 6.94 -29.69
C ASN A 196 -5.72 6.70 -30.53
N THR A 197 -5.21 7.71 -31.23
CA THR A 197 -3.96 7.62 -31.98
C THR A 197 -2.79 7.33 -31.06
N ILE A 198 -2.71 8.02 -29.91
CA ILE A 198 -1.64 7.78 -28.90
C ILE A 198 -1.74 6.37 -28.32
N LEU A 199 -2.96 5.91 -27.97
CA LEU A 199 -3.20 4.60 -27.36
C LEU A 199 -3.02 3.42 -28.32
N SER A 200 -2.97 3.67 -29.63
CA SER A 200 -2.76 2.62 -30.64
C SER A 200 -1.26 2.31 -30.90
N TYR A 201 -0.34 3.05 -30.29
CA TYR A 201 1.11 2.81 -30.31
C TYR A 201 1.54 1.99 -29.10
#